data_a3060f4c2f03dc426c91f3380972ebff
#
_entry.id   a3060f4c2f03dc426c91f3380972ebff
#
_cell.length_a   1.000
_cell.length_b   1.000
_cell.length_c   1.000
_cell.angle_alpha   90.00
_cell.angle_beta   90.00
_cell.angle_gamma   90.00
#
_symmetry.space_group_name_H-M   'P 1'
#
loop_
_entity.id
_entity.type
_entity.pdbx_description
1 polymer ?
#
loop_
_entity_poly.entity_id
_entity_poly.type
_entity_poly.pdbx_seq_one_letter_code
_entity_poly.pdbx_strand_id
1 'polypeptide(L)'
;QVHAVRAGETLASIAEAYGTTVRRLWQNNWPLGGGAALQPGQVLVISYFDEPLGAAAFNGYAYPYIDMSLLDAELPYLTYLTPFTYGITADGDLLQLEDDALLSAARQRGVRPVMHLSTMTETGQFDTQRATLVLTDSAVQDRLVDQVQQTLRRRGYAGLDVDFEFLPGQLAAAYAAFLARLRRLLNSQGFFLWAALAPKTSARQAGLLYEGHDY
;
A
#
# COMPACT_ATOMS: atom_id res chain seq x y z
N GLN A 1 -19.46 7.36 -21.13
CA GLN A 1 -20.75 8.04 -21.28
C GLN A 1 -20.99 8.94 -20.08
N VAL A 2 -21.53 10.14 -20.31
CA VAL A 2 -21.85 11.11 -19.24
C VAL A 2 -23.29 11.58 -19.35
N HIS A 3 -23.84 12.03 -18.23
CA HIS A 3 -25.18 12.61 -18.12
C HIS A 3 -25.12 13.95 -17.37
N ALA A 4 -25.73 14.99 -17.90
CA ALA A 4 -25.95 16.24 -17.18
C ALA A 4 -27.30 16.17 -16.43
N VAL A 5 -27.25 16.24 -15.12
CA VAL A 5 -28.44 16.13 -14.24
C VAL A 5 -29.46 17.23 -14.57
N ARG A 6 -30.72 16.87 -14.71
CA ARG A 6 -31.83 17.76 -14.90
C ARG A 6 -32.58 18.01 -13.58
N ALA A 7 -33.34 19.07 -13.53
CA ALA A 7 -34.16 19.36 -12.35
C ALA A 7 -35.14 18.21 -12.03
N GLY A 8 -35.16 17.76 -10.79
CA GLY A 8 -36.00 16.65 -10.32
C GLY A 8 -35.46 15.23 -10.56
N GLU A 9 -34.34 15.06 -11.24
CA GLU A 9 -33.73 13.75 -11.39
C GLU A 9 -33.03 13.29 -10.10
N THR A 10 -33.02 11.97 -9.90
CA THR A 10 -32.37 11.30 -8.80
C THR A 10 -31.36 10.27 -9.32
N LEU A 11 -30.43 9.81 -8.48
CA LEU A 11 -29.54 8.71 -8.87
C LEU A 11 -30.32 7.45 -9.29
N ALA A 12 -31.49 7.22 -8.66
CA ALA A 12 -32.33 6.07 -9.01
C ALA A 12 -32.95 6.22 -10.41
N SER A 13 -33.55 7.40 -10.73
CA SER A 13 -34.13 7.63 -12.05
C SER A 13 -33.09 7.64 -13.17
N ILE A 14 -31.88 8.17 -12.90
CA ILE A 14 -30.78 8.16 -13.85
C ILE A 14 -30.24 6.71 -14.04
N ALA A 15 -30.08 5.95 -12.95
CA ALA A 15 -29.67 4.56 -13.04
C ALA A 15 -30.64 3.72 -13.89
N GLU A 16 -31.94 3.89 -13.68
CA GLU A 16 -32.99 3.23 -14.47
C GLU A 16 -32.92 3.62 -15.96
N ALA A 17 -32.81 4.93 -16.24
CA ALA A 17 -32.75 5.47 -17.60
C ALA A 17 -31.55 4.92 -18.41
N TYR A 18 -30.46 4.59 -17.75
CA TYR A 18 -29.23 4.07 -18.40
C TYR A 18 -29.00 2.55 -18.20
N GLY A 19 -29.96 1.84 -17.60
CA GLY A 19 -29.84 0.39 -17.38
C GLY A 19 -28.67 0.02 -16.45
N THR A 20 -28.34 0.89 -15.51
CA THR A 20 -27.26 0.69 -14.53
C THR A 20 -27.80 0.67 -13.09
N THR A 21 -26.94 0.66 -12.10
CA THR A 21 -27.33 0.68 -10.68
C THR A 21 -26.87 1.97 -10.00
N VAL A 22 -27.58 2.40 -8.96
CA VAL A 22 -27.17 3.53 -8.11
C VAL A 22 -25.78 3.30 -7.54
N ARG A 23 -25.45 2.05 -7.13
CA ARG A 23 -24.11 1.69 -6.65
C ARG A 23 -23.05 1.97 -7.70
N ARG A 24 -23.31 1.60 -8.97
CA ARG A 24 -22.36 1.83 -10.07
C ARG A 24 -22.20 3.31 -10.40
N LEU A 25 -23.28 4.09 -10.32
CA LEU A 25 -23.19 5.53 -10.44
C LEU A 25 -22.35 6.15 -9.32
N TRP A 26 -22.48 5.70 -8.09
CA TRP A 26 -21.61 6.15 -7.00
C TRP A 26 -20.15 5.78 -7.20
N GLN A 27 -19.87 4.56 -7.62
CA GLN A 27 -18.50 4.12 -7.92
C GLN A 27 -17.83 4.95 -9.02
N ASN A 28 -18.61 5.33 -10.04
CA ASN A 28 -18.11 6.12 -11.17
C ASN A 28 -17.96 7.61 -10.84
N ASN A 29 -18.58 8.10 -9.77
CA ASN A 29 -18.68 9.52 -9.43
C ASN A 29 -18.22 9.78 -7.99
N TRP A 30 -17.07 9.23 -7.61
CA TRP A 30 -16.44 9.64 -6.37
C TRP A 30 -15.99 11.10 -6.49
N PRO A 31 -16.55 12.05 -5.80
CA PRO A 31 -16.94 12.16 -4.39
C PRO A 31 -18.41 12.56 -4.17
N LEU A 32 -19.34 11.93 -4.82
CA LEU A 32 -20.77 12.14 -4.53
C LEU A 32 -21.13 11.65 -3.13
N GLY A 33 -20.49 12.03 -2.08
CA GLY A 33 -20.70 11.58 -0.71
C GLY A 33 -22.11 11.04 -0.45
N GLY A 34 -22.23 9.94 0.27
CA GLY A 34 -23.49 9.24 0.48
C GLY A 34 -24.58 10.16 0.99
N GLY A 35 -25.54 10.49 0.13
CA GLY A 35 -26.71 11.33 0.46
C GLY A 35 -26.69 12.76 -0.09
N ALA A 36 -25.71 13.18 -0.85
CA ALA A 36 -25.74 14.49 -1.49
C ALA A 36 -26.85 14.56 -2.55
N ALA A 37 -27.73 15.56 -2.44
CA ALA A 37 -28.75 15.85 -3.46
C ALA A 37 -28.05 16.26 -4.76
N LEU A 38 -28.45 15.66 -5.89
CA LEU A 38 -27.97 16.05 -7.20
C LEU A 38 -28.40 17.49 -7.53
N GLN A 39 -27.49 18.23 -8.15
CA GLN A 39 -27.77 19.58 -8.59
C GLN A 39 -28.03 19.60 -10.11
N PRO A 40 -29.03 20.34 -10.59
CA PRO A 40 -29.21 20.54 -12.03
C PRO A 40 -27.94 21.09 -12.68
N GLY A 41 -27.55 20.50 -13.80
CA GLY A 41 -26.29 20.82 -14.51
C GLY A 41 -25.05 20.06 -14.00
N GLN A 42 -25.13 19.35 -12.90
CA GLN A 42 -24.07 18.47 -12.43
C GLN A 42 -23.84 17.36 -13.46
N VAL A 43 -22.59 17.09 -13.82
CA VAL A 43 -22.25 16.02 -14.77
C VAL A 43 -21.91 14.74 -14.02
N LEU A 44 -22.59 13.65 -14.37
CA LEU A 44 -22.31 12.30 -13.86
C LEU A 44 -21.67 11.43 -14.94
N VAL A 45 -20.68 10.67 -14.58
CA VAL A 45 -20.15 9.58 -15.40
C VAL A 45 -21.05 8.36 -15.25
N ILE A 46 -21.70 7.97 -16.33
CA ILE A 46 -22.60 6.81 -16.37
C ILE A 46 -21.79 5.53 -16.58
N SER A 47 -20.92 5.52 -17.59
CA SER A 47 -20.02 4.42 -17.87
C SER A 47 -18.71 4.94 -18.42
N TYR A 48 -17.64 4.19 -18.17
CA TYR A 48 -16.37 4.36 -18.87
C TYR A 48 -16.41 3.56 -20.19
N PHE A 49 -15.31 3.54 -20.91
CA PHE A 49 -15.19 2.71 -22.10
C PHE A 49 -15.29 1.23 -21.72
N ASP A 50 -16.02 0.44 -22.51
CA ASP A 50 -16.22 -0.98 -22.22
C ASP A 50 -14.97 -1.84 -22.57
N GLU A 51 -14.01 -1.27 -23.31
CA GLU A 51 -12.76 -1.96 -23.61
C GLU A 51 -11.76 -1.80 -22.45
N PRO A 52 -11.27 -2.92 -21.85
CA PRO A 52 -10.25 -2.85 -20.83
C PRO A 52 -8.97 -2.20 -21.39
N LEU A 53 -8.43 -1.20 -20.69
CA LEU A 53 -7.15 -0.58 -21.05
C LEU A 53 -5.95 -1.51 -20.85
N GLY A 54 -6.15 -2.65 -20.19
CA GLY A 54 -5.13 -3.62 -19.88
C GLY A 54 -5.36 -4.28 -18.51
N ALA A 55 -4.41 -5.11 -18.09
CA ALA A 55 -4.37 -5.68 -16.76
C ALA A 55 -3.73 -4.70 -15.77
N ALA A 56 -4.27 -4.60 -14.57
CA ALA A 56 -3.71 -3.84 -13.47
C ALA A 56 -3.51 -4.75 -12.25
N ALA A 57 -2.45 -4.51 -11.47
CA ALA A 57 -2.24 -5.14 -10.19
C ALA A 57 -2.63 -4.17 -9.07
N PHE A 58 -3.40 -4.65 -8.11
CA PHE A 58 -3.85 -3.88 -6.96
C PHE A 58 -3.25 -4.44 -5.68
N ASN A 59 -2.68 -3.58 -4.84
CA ASN A 59 -2.20 -3.92 -3.51
C ASN A 59 -3.08 -3.26 -2.45
N GLY A 60 -3.50 -4.04 -1.45
CA GLY A 60 -4.20 -3.53 -0.27
C GLY A 60 -3.32 -3.65 0.96
N TYR A 61 -3.31 -2.62 1.83
CA TYR A 61 -2.70 -2.69 3.16
C TYR A 61 -3.77 -3.05 4.19
N ALA A 62 -3.43 -3.93 5.12
CA ALA A 62 -4.34 -4.31 6.18
C ALA A 62 -3.62 -4.44 7.53
N TYR A 63 -4.20 -3.86 8.58
CA TYR A 63 -3.74 -4.11 9.94
C TYR A 63 -4.19 -5.49 10.42
N PRO A 64 -3.43 -6.17 11.32
CA PRO A 64 -3.81 -7.47 11.87
C PRO A 64 -5.18 -7.51 12.57
N TYR A 65 -5.64 -6.37 13.05
CA TYR A 65 -6.93 -6.21 13.74
C TYR A 65 -8.09 -5.77 12.81
N ILE A 66 -7.91 -5.84 11.48
CA ILE A 66 -8.98 -5.54 10.52
C ILE A 66 -10.18 -6.47 10.75
N ASP A 67 -11.38 -5.97 10.49
CA ASP A 67 -12.57 -6.83 10.42
C ASP A 67 -12.39 -7.84 9.28
N MET A 68 -12.36 -9.13 9.62
CA MET A 68 -12.13 -10.20 8.66
C MET A 68 -13.25 -10.32 7.61
N SER A 69 -14.48 -9.87 7.92
CA SER A 69 -15.57 -9.84 6.94
C SER A 69 -15.34 -8.76 5.89
N LEU A 70 -14.79 -7.61 6.30
CA LEU A 70 -14.37 -6.56 5.38
C LEU A 70 -13.21 -7.03 4.50
N LEU A 71 -12.19 -7.64 5.11
CA LEU A 71 -11.05 -8.18 4.36
C LEU A 71 -11.52 -9.20 3.31
N ASP A 72 -12.39 -10.14 3.70
CA ASP A 72 -12.90 -11.20 2.80
C ASP A 72 -13.72 -10.63 1.63
N ALA A 73 -14.41 -9.50 1.84
CA ALA A 73 -15.13 -8.79 0.80
C ALA A 73 -14.19 -8.06 -0.19
N GLU A 74 -13.03 -7.59 0.26
CA GLU A 74 -12.08 -6.83 -0.56
C GLU A 74 -11.04 -7.71 -1.29
N LEU A 75 -10.65 -8.84 -0.69
CA LEU A 75 -9.65 -9.74 -1.27
C LEU A 75 -9.88 -10.11 -2.75
N PRO A 76 -11.13 -10.33 -3.25
CA PRO A 76 -11.35 -10.65 -4.66
C PRO A 76 -10.92 -9.57 -5.65
N TYR A 77 -10.70 -8.34 -5.19
CA TYR A 77 -10.27 -7.21 -6.00
C TYR A 77 -8.76 -6.95 -5.92
N LEU A 78 -8.04 -7.70 -5.08
CA LEU A 78 -6.62 -7.53 -4.84
C LEU A 78 -5.77 -8.55 -5.61
N THR A 79 -4.62 -8.10 -6.09
CA THR A 79 -3.53 -8.95 -6.56
C THR A 79 -2.58 -9.29 -5.42
N TYR A 80 -2.37 -8.30 -4.54
CA TYR A 80 -1.47 -8.38 -3.39
C TYR A 80 -2.16 -7.89 -2.12
N LEU A 81 -1.78 -8.48 -0.98
CA LEU A 81 -2.13 -8.01 0.36
C LEU A 81 -0.85 -7.75 1.14
N THR A 82 -0.73 -6.57 1.71
CA THR A 82 0.41 -6.16 2.54
C THR A 82 -0.03 -6.01 3.99
N PRO A 83 0.23 -7.00 4.87
CA PRO A 83 0.03 -6.85 6.31
C PRO A 83 0.90 -5.74 6.88
N PHE A 84 0.32 -4.79 7.57
CA PHE A 84 1.01 -3.62 8.12
C PHE A 84 1.22 -3.80 9.64
N THR A 85 2.38 -3.83 10.19
CA THR A 85 3.73 -3.79 9.62
C THR A 85 4.71 -4.55 10.53
N TYR A 86 5.73 -5.16 9.96
CA TYR A 86 6.93 -5.56 10.70
C TYR A 86 7.73 -4.30 11.02
N GLY A 87 8.01 -4.07 12.29
CA GLY A 87 8.82 -2.95 12.74
C GLY A 87 10.29 -3.33 12.96
N ILE A 88 11.02 -2.44 13.61
CA ILE A 88 12.42 -2.65 14.00
C ILE A 88 12.54 -2.35 15.48
N THR A 89 13.21 -3.22 16.26
CA THR A 89 13.47 -2.99 17.69
C THR A 89 14.55 -1.93 17.90
N ALA A 90 14.75 -1.49 19.14
CA ALA A 90 15.81 -0.52 19.49
C ALA A 90 17.22 -1.05 19.15
N ASP A 91 17.42 -2.37 19.14
CA ASP A 91 18.68 -3.03 18.80
C ASP A 91 18.83 -3.32 17.29
N GLY A 92 17.82 -2.94 16.48
CA GLY A 92 17.81 -3.13 15.04
C GLY A 92 17.33 -4.50 14.58
N ASP A 93 16.73 -5.30 15.46
CA ASP A 93 16.15 -6.59 15.10
C ASP A 93 14.73 -6.44 14.56
N LEU A 94 14.27 -7.44 13.80
CA LEU A 94 12.94 -7.45 13.22
C LEU A 94 11.87 -7.62 14.30
N LEU A 95 11.00 -6.62 14.45
CA LEU A 95 9.83 -6.70 15.31
C LEU A 95 8.74 -7.51 14.60
N GLN A 96 8.29 -8.60 15.24
CA GLN A 96 7.34 -9.54 14.64
C GLN A 96 5.92 -8.97 14.53
N LEU A 97 5.17 -9.46 13.55
CA LEU A 97 3.78 -9.10 13.29
C LEU A 97 2.89 -10.34 13.40
N GLU A 98 1.75 -10.20 14.06
CA GLU A 98 0.71 -11.24 14.16
C GLU A 98 -0.20 -11.21 12.92
N ASP A 99 0.29 -11.74 11.79
CA ASP A 99 -0.35 -11.66 10.48
C ASP A 99 -0.93 -12.98 9.96
N ASP A 100 -0.95 -14.05 10.77
CA ASP A 100 -1.37 -15.40 10.34
C ASP A 100 -2.77 -15.43 9.72
N ALA A 101 -3.72 -14.71 10.31
CA ALA A 101 -5.09 -14.64 9.80
C ALA A 101 -5.14 -13.97 8.40
N LEU A 102 -4.40 -12.87 8.23
CA LEU A 102 -4.31 -12.14 6.95
C LEU A 102 -3.68 -13.00 5.86
N LEU A 103 -2.57 -13.68 6.18
CA LEU A 103 -1.86 -14.56 5.24
C LEU A 103 -2.72 -15.75 4.82
N SER A 104 -3.46 -16.34 5.78
CA SER A 104 -4.39 -17.44 5.50
C SER A 104 -5.51 -17.00 4.56
N ALA A 105 -6.17 -15.88 4.86
CA ALA A 105 -7.25 -15.33 4.05
C ALA A 105 -6.79 -14.99 2.62
N ALA A 106 -5.64 -14.31 2.49
CA ALA A 106 -5.08 -13.95 1.20
C ALA A 106 -4.83 -15.19 0.32
N ARG A 107 -4.16 -16.22 0.87
CA ARG A 107 -3.84 -17.46 0.13
C ARG A 107 -5.07 -18.22 -0.31
N GLN A 108 -6.12 -18.30 0.52
CA GLN A 108 -7.38 -18.95 0.16
C GLN A 108 -8.07 -18.29 -1.04
N ARG A 109 -7.82 -17.01 -1.27
CA ARG A 109 -8.35 -16.23 -2.38
C ARG A 109 -7.37 -16.09 -3.56
N GLY A 110 -6.17 -16.70 -3.47
CA GLY A 110 -5.14 -16.59 -4.50
C GLY A 110 -4.44 -15.22 -4.53
N VAL A 111 -4.63 -14.39 -3.49
CA VAL A 111 -3.97 -13.11 -3.33
C VAL A 111 -2.56 -13.33 -2.76
N ARG A 112 -1.56 -12.68 -3.34
CA ARG A 112 -0.15 -12.86 -2.97
C ARG A 112 0.21 -11.93 -1.81
N PRO A 113 0.64 -12.44 -0.64
CA PRO A 113 1.05 -11.58 0.46
C PRO A 113 2.41 -10.93 0.20
N VAL A 114 2.56 -9.67 0.60
CA VAL A 114 3.81 -8.90 0.55
C VAL A 114 4.19 -8.51 1.97
N MET A 115 5.43 -8.77 2.38
CA MET A 115 5.94 -8.36 3.69
C MET A 115 6.16 -6.86 3.71
N HIS A 116 5.68 -6.17 4.74
CA HIS A 116 5.94 -4.75 4.94
C HIS A 116 6.94 -4.54 6.06
N LEU A 117 8.03 -3.84 5.78
CA LEU A 117 9.08 -3.49 6.74
C LEU A 117 9.13 -1.99 6.92
N SER A 118 8.86 -1.50 8.12
CA SER A 118 8.96 -0.09 8.45
C SER A 118 9.91 0.15 9.64
N THR A 119 10.26 1.40 9.90
CA THR A 119 10.99 1.80 11.10
C THR A 119 10.08 1.99 12.31
N MET A 120 8.90 1.39 12.29
CA MET A 120 7.92 1.53 13.36
C MET A 120 8.35 0.80 14.62
N THR A 121 8.14 1.44 15.74
CA THR A 121 8.43 0.93 17.10
C THR A 121 7.29 0.03 17.60
N GLU A 122 7.51 -0.59 18.76
CA GLU A 122 6.51 -1.36 19.51
C GLU A 122 5.29 -0.53 19.91
N THR A 123 5.43 0.81 19.92
CA THR A 123 4.34 1.75 20.22
C THR A 123 3.64 2.29 18.98
N GLY A 124 4.01 1.79 17.79
CA GLY A 124 3.36 2.18 16.52
C GLY A 124 3.79 3.54 15.98
N GLN A 125 5.02 3.98 16.28
CA GLN A 125 5.58 5.27 15.82
C GLN A 125 6.80 5.02 14.93
N PHE A 126 6.93 5.76 13.82
CA PHE A 126 8.15 5.78 13.03
C PHE A 126 9.31 6.37 13.84
N ASP A 127 10.48 5.74 13.75
CA ASP A 127 11.65 6.12 14.53
C ASP A 127 12.89 6.32 13.63
N THR A 128 13.31 7.55 13.50
CA THR A 128 14.50 7.96 12.73
C THR A 128 15.80 7.37 13.30
N GLN A 129 15.89 7.13 14.61
CA GLN A 129 17.10 6.56 15.22
C GLN A 129 17.27 5.09 14.83
N ARG A 130 16.18 4.32 14.80
CA ARG A 130 16.20 2.93 14.32
C ARG A 130 16.56 2.85 12.83
N ALA A 131 16.01 3.76 12.02
CA ALA A 131 16.41 3.89 10.63
C ALA A 131 17.91 4.20 10.51
N THR A 132 18.41 5.17 11.26
CA THR A 132 19.83 5.54 11.27
C THR A 132 20.71 4.35 11.65
N LEU A 133 20.37 3.65 12.73
CA LEU A 133 21.11 2.47 13.19
C LEU A 133 21.24 1.43 12.06
N VAL A 134 20.13 1.03 11.44
CA VAL A 134 20.13 0.04 10.33
C VAL A 134 20.93 0.53 9.13
N LEU A 135 20.87 1.82 8.82
CA LEU A 135 21.52 2.37 7.63
C LEU A 135 23.01 2.65 7.81
N THR A 136 23.51 2.77 9.06
CA THR A 136 24.90 3.14 9.35
C THR A 136 25.73 2.04 10.02
N ASP A 137 25.09 1.04 10.64
CA ASP A 137 25.76 -0.11 11.23
C ASP A 137 25.59 -1.36 10.34
N SER A 138 26.69 -1.81 9.74
CA SER A 138 26.65 -2.95 8.81
C SER A 138 26.29 -4.27 9.48
N ALA A 139 26.69 -4.47 10.75
CA ALA A 139 26.37 -5.71 11.47
C ALA A 139 24.88 -5.79 11.84
N VAL A 140 24.30 -4.67 12.23
CA VAL A 140 22.85 -4.54 12.47
C VAL A 140 22.08 -4.74 11.16
N GLN A 141 22.54 -4.11 10.08
CA GLN A 141 21.90 -4.25 8.77
C GLN A 141 21.96 -5.71 8.27
N ASP A 142 23.10 -6.40 8.42
CA ASP A 142 23.26 -7.81 8.02
C ASP A 142 22.26 -8.69 8.78
N ARG A 143 22.19 -8.53 10.08
CA ARG A 143 21.27 -9.28 10.95
C ARG A 143 19.81 -9.06 10.57
N LEU A 144 19.40 -7.81 10.36
CA LEU A 144 18.03 -7.48 9.93
C LEU A 144 17.70 -8.09 8.56
N VAL A 145 18.62 -8.00 7.60
CA VAL A 145 18.46 -8.58 6.26
C VAL A 145 18.28 -10.09 6.33
N ASP A 146 19.05 -10.78 7.17
CA ASP A 146 18.91 -12.23 7.37
C ASP A 146 17.56 -12.59 7.99
N GLN A 147 17.10 -11.85 8.98
CA GLN A 147 15.79 -12.04 9.61
C GLN A 147 14.64 -11.81 8.62
N VAL A 148 14.74 -10.78 7.77
CA VAL A 148 13.77 -10.50 6.70
C VAL A 148 13.72 -11.67 5.71
N GLN A 149 14.87 -12.13 5.21
CA GLN A 149 14.93 -13.25 4.26
C GLN A 149 14.33 -14.54 4.84
N GLN A 150 14.64 -14.84 6.10
CA GLN A 150 14.07 -16.00 6.81
C GLN A 150 12.55 -15.87 6.95
N THR A 151 12.05 -14.68 7.27
CA THR A 151 10.62 -14.41 7.42
C THR A 151 9.89 -14.52 6.09
N LEU A 152 10.42 -13.94 5.00
CA LEU A 152 9.88 -14.07 3.65
C LEU A 152 9.67 -15.54 3.26
N ARG A 153 10.70 -16.37 3.45
CA ARG A 153 10.64 -17.81 3.12
C ARG A 153 9.69 -18.57 4.03
N ARG A 154 9.83 -18.42 5.35
CA ARG A 154 9.05 -19.17 6.33
C ARG A 154 7.56 -18.87 6.24
N ARG A 155 7.23 -17.60 6.01
CA ARG A 155 5.84 -17.12 5.96
C ARG A 155 5.28 -17.06 4.54
N GLY A 156 6.06 -17.41 3.51
CA GLY A 156 5.61 -17.53 2.11
C GLY A 156 5.14 -16.21 1.51
N TYR A 157 5.83 -15.12 1.82
CA TYR A 157 5.63 -13.84 1.18
C TYR A 157 6.13 -13.84 -0.27
N ALA A 158 5.56 -13.02 -1.12
CA ALA A 158 5.94 -12.89 -2.52
C ALA A 158 7.08 -11.89 -2.75
N GLY A 159 7.25 -10.96 -1.82
CA GLY A 159 8.24 -9.90 -1.88
C GLY A 159 8.24 -9.06 -0.61
N LEU A 160 9.05 -8.01 -0.63
CA LEU A 160 9.23 -7.05 0.44
C LEU A 160 8.83 -5.67 -0.02
N ASP A 161 8.09 -4.95 0.82
CA ASP A 161 7.80 -3.52 0.71
C ASP A 161 8.49 -2.79 1.87
N VAL A 162 9.41 -1.87 1.56
CA VAL A 162 10.20 -1.14 2.54
C VAL A 162 9.65 0.27 2.69
N ASP A 163 9.29 0.63 3.93
CA ASP A 163 8.68 1.92 4.28
C ASP A 163 9.47 2.60 5.41
N PHE A 164 10.57 3.23 5.05
CA PHE A 164 11.39 4.01 5.98
C PHE A 164 11.05 5.49 5.80
N GLU A 165 10.24 6.01 6.70
CA GLU A 165 9.83 7.41 6.68
C GLU A 165 10.67 8.31 7.60
N PHE A 166 10.52 9.61 7.44
CA PHE A 166 11.17 10.66 8.25
C PHE A 166 12.70 10.53 8.29
N LEU A 167 13.29 10.21 7.14
CA LEU A 167 14.73 10.07 6.99
C LEU A 167 15.38 11.44 6.75
N PRO A 168 16.41 11.82 7.55
CA PRO A 168 17.24 12.98 7.24
C PRO A 168 17.94 12.85 5.89
N GLY A 169 18.10 13.96 5.17
CA GLY A 169 18.70 13.98 3.83
C GLY A 169 20.12 13.37 3.76
N GLN A 170 20.89 13.45 4.85
CA GLN A 170 22.21 12.81 4.92
C GLN A 170 22.17 11.26 4.84
N LEU A 171 21.02 10.65 5.09
CA LEU A 171 20.84 9.20 4.99
C LEU A 171 20.37 8.76 3.60
N ALA A 172 20.04 9.66 2.68
CA ALA A 172 19.47 9.30 1.37
C ALA A 172 20.34 8.32 0.59
N ALA A 173 21.66 8.58 0.51
CA ALA A 173 22.60 7.67 -0.17
C ALA A 173 22.71 6.30 0.53
N ALA A 174 22.68 6.27 1.87
CA ALA A 174 22.72 5.02 2.63
C ALA A 174 21.42 4.21 2.43
N TYR A 175 20.27 4.88 2.40
CA TYR A 175 18.99 4.25 2.14
C TYR A 175 18.92 3.68 0.71
N ALA A 176 19.33 4.45 -0.30
CA ALA A 176 19.41 3.98 -1.67
C ALA A 176 20.34 2.76 -1.81
N ALA A 177 21.50 2.77 -1.14
CA ALA A 177 22.43 1.62 -1.12
C ALA A 177 21.81 0.40 -0.43
N PHE A 178 21.07 0.58 0.65
CA PHE A 178 20.33 -0.47 1.36
C PHE A 178 19.27 -1.11 0.46
N LEU A 179 18.44 -0.30 -0.21
CA LEU A 179 17.43 -0.79 -1.17
C LEU A 179 18.09 -1.54 -2.34
N ALA A 180 19.19 -1.02 -2.89
CA ALA A 180 19.93 -1.68 -3.96
C ALA A 180 20.52 -3.03 -3.51
N ARG A 181 21.01 -3.13 -2.26
CA ARG A 181 21.46 -4.39 -1.66
C ARG A 181 20.31 -5.38 -1.52
N LEU A 182 19.20 -4.98 -0.91
CA LEU A 182 17.99 -5.80 -0.75
C LEU A 182 17.49 -6.32 -2.10
N ARG A 183 17.40 -5.44 -3.10
CA ARG A 183 16.96 -5.81 -4.45
C ARG A 183 17.80 -6.92 -5.04
N ARG A 184 19.14 -6.82 -4.98
CA ARG A 184 20.03 -7.87 -5.50
C ARG A 184 19.84 -9.20 -4.78
N LEU A 185 19.78 -9.17 -3.45
CA LEU A 185 19.62 -10.38 -2.62
C LEU A 185 18.26 -11.04 -2.82
N LEU A 186 17.20 -10.27 -2.83
CA LEU A 186 15.84 -10.79 -2.91
C LEU A 186 15.48 -11.26 -4.31
N ASN A 187 15.85 -10.50 -5.35
CA ASN A 187 15.58 -10.90 -6.74
C ASN A 187 16.30 -12.20 -7.12
N SER A 188 17.51 -12.44 -6.62
CA SER A 188 18.23 -13.71 -6.86
C SER A 188 17.52 -14.93 -6.26
N GLN A 189 16.57 -14.71 -5.35
CA GLN A 189 15.77 -15.73 -4.66
C GLN A 189 14.31 -15.78 -5.15
N GLY A 190 13.95 -14.97 -6.15
CA GLY A 190 12.61 -14.91 -6.72
C GLY A 190 11.63 -14.00 -5.96
N PHE A 191 12.10 -13.22 -4.98
CA PHE A 191 11.30 -12.19 -4.31
C PHE A 191 11.44 -10.85 -5.01
N PHE A 192 10.36 -10.08 -5.11
CA PHE A 192 10.45 -8.70 -5.58
C PHE A 192 10.64 -7.73 -4.40
N LEU A 193 11.07 -6.51 -4.71
CA LEU A 193 11.21 -5.41 -3.76
C LEU A 193 10.39 -4.21 -4.22
N TRP A 194 9.62 -3.65 -3.31
CA TRP A 194 9.00 -2.33 -3.42
C TRP A 194 9.57 -1.40 -2.36
N ALA A 195 9.38 -0.12 -2.55
CA ALA A 195 9.65 0.91 -1.55
C ALA A 195 8.50 1.91 -1.54
N ALA A 196 7.94 2.17 -0.36
CA ALA A 196 6.99 3.25 -0.15
C ALA A 196 7.72 4.59 -0.17
N LEU A 197 7.23 5.54 -0.94
CA LEU A 197 7.83 6.85 -1.09
C LEU A 197 6.75 7.93 -0.97
N ALA A 198 7.03 8.99 -0.22
CA ALA A 198 6.15 10.13 -0.16
C ALA A 198 6.14 10.89 -1.51
N PRO A 199 4.97 11.27 -2.06
CA PRO A 199 4.90 11.94 -3.34
C PRO A 199 5.53 13.32 -3.27
N LYS A 200 6.55 13.59 -4.11
CA LYS A 200 7.18 14.91 -4.26
C LYS A 200 6.48 15.74 -5.33
N THR A 201 6.34 17.03 -5.09
CA THR A 201 5.89 18.00 -6.10
C THR A 201 7.05 18.65 -6.85
N SER A 202 8.28 18.52 -6.34
CA SER A 202 9.51 18.97 -6.99
C SER A 202 10.73 18.24 -6.46
N ALA A 203 11.82 18.20 -7.22
CA ALA A 203 13.09 17.60 -6.79
C ALA A 203 13.72 18.31 -5.55
N ARG A 204 13.32 19.56 -5.29
CA ARG A 204 13.83 20.37 -4.17
C ARG A 204 12.88 20.45 -2.99
N GLN A 205 11.84 19.62 -2.95
CA GLN A 205 10.90 19.62 -1.82
C GLN A 205 11.61 19.25 -0.52
N ALA A 206 11.63 20.19 0.43
CA ALA A 206 12.26 20.03 1.74
C ALA A 206 11.33 19.29 2.72
N GLY A 207 11.92 18.70 3.75
CA GLY A 207 11.25 18.07 4.88
C GLY A 207 11.66 16.60 5.08
N LEU A 208 11.65 16.14 6.33
CA LEU A 208 12.08 14.78 6.72
C LEU A 208 11.36 13.65 5.97
N LEU A 209 10.12 13.90 5.55
CA LEU A 209 9.36 12.92 4.78
C LEU A 209 9.90 12.73 3.34
N TYR A 210 10.68 13.69 2.84
CA TYR A 210 11.10 13.75 1.43
C TYR A 210 12.61 13.66 1.23
N GLU A 211 13.40 14.27 2.13
CA GLU A 211 14.83 14.48 1.91
C GLU A 211 15.66 13.20 1.94
N GLY A 212 15.24 12.22 2.72
CA GLY A 212 15.90 10.92 2.83
C GLY A 212 15.62 9.96 1.64
N HIS A 213 14.77 10.36 0.70
CA HIS A 213 14.44 9.58 -0.48
C HIS A 213 15.05 10.22 -1.74
N ASP A 214 15.88 9.46 -2.46
CA ASP A 214 16.43 9.83 -3.75
C ASP A 214 15.53 9.22 -4.86
N TYR A 215 14.86 10.11 -5.62
CA TYR A 215 13.87 9.74 -6.66
C TYR A 215 14.49 9.73 -8.04
#